data_6a5866b0c020a1f613e436a02f05cbef
#
_entry.id   6a5866b0c020a1f613e436a02f05cbef
#
_cell.length_a   1.000
_cell.length_b   1.000
_cell.length_c   1.000
_cell.angle_alpha   90.00
_cell.angle_beta   90.00
_cell.angle_gamma   90.00
#
_symmetry.space_group_name_H-M   'P 1'
#
loop_
_entity.id
_entity.type
_entity.pdbx_description
1 polymer ?
#
loop_
_entity_poly.entity_id
_entity_poly.type
_entity_poly.pdbx_seq_one_letter_code
_entity_poly.pdbx_strand_id
1 'polypeptide(L)'
;YEILRCLVGSEMCIRDRLLLGSFGGKLCLCDWQVEKHCDRVNQRLKRILCAEFEISTSEIIEESIEQLNEYFAGQRKEFSVPLLFVGTDFQKTVWNELLKIPFGRTMSYGEMARHIGMPQAVRAVANANGANSISIFAPCHRVIGSDHSLTGYGGGLSAKRFLLELESQPRLML
;
A
#
# COMPACT_ATOMS: atom_id res chain seq x y z
N TYR A 1 15.52 19.93 -10.21
CA TYR A 1 15.31 18.56 -9.71
C TYR A 1 14.20 18.60 -8.67
N GLU A 2 13.10 17.90 -8.90
CA GLU A 2 12.07 17.72 -7.89
C GLU A 2 12.54 16.69 -6.85
N ILE A 3 12.21 16.92 -5.60
CA ILE A 3 12.70 16.14 -4.47
C ILE A 3 11.59 15.22 -3.98
N LEU A 4 11.86 13.93 -3.94
CA LEU A 4 11.02 12.94 -3.26
C LEU A 4 11.43 12.88 -1.80
N ARG A 5 10.57 13.39 -0.91
CA ARG A 5 10.82 13.38 0.54
C ARG A 5 10.43 12.05 1.13
N CYS A 6 11.33 11.46 1.91
CA CYS A 6 11.13 10.17 2.56
C CYS A 6 11.44 10.25 4.05
N LEU A 7 10.63 9.60 4.85
CA LEU A 7 10.86 9.40 6.27
C LEU A 7 10.80 7.91 6.62
N VAL A 8 11.79 7.45 7.38
CA VAL A 8 11.82 6.11 7.95
C VAL A 8 11.30 6.21 9.38
N GLY A 9 10.26 5.43 9.72
CA GLY A 9 9.77 5.36 11.09
C GLY A 9 10.81 4.76 12.04
N SER A 10 11.00 5.36 13.20
CA SER A 10 11.86 4.87 14.26
C SER A 10 11.04 4.27 15.40
N GLU A 11 11.51 3.11 15.90
CA GLU A 11 11.16 2.37 17.11
C GLU A 11 10.00 1.36 17.11
N MET A 12 10.42 0.14 17.26
CA MET A 12 9.90 -1.07 17.94
C MET A 12 8.42 -1.49 17.80
N CYS A 13 7.94 -1.67 16.56
CA CYS A 13 6.73 -2.46 16.24
C CYS A 13 6.66 -2.75 14.73
N ILE A 14 5.64 -3.45 14.24
CA ILE A 14 5.36 -3.63 12.80
C ILE A 14 5.31 -2.28 12.06
N ARG A 15 4.88 -1.19 12.73
CA ARG A 15 4.89 0.21 12.24
C ARG A 15 6.28 0.72 11.83
N ASP A 16 7.33 0.27 12.52
CA ASP A 16 8.69 0.83 12.38
C ASP A 16 9.40 0.35 11.12
N ARG A 17 8.73 -0.48 10.35
CA ARG A 17 9.24 -1.02 9.09
C ARG A 17 8.58 -0.41 7.85
N LEU A 18 7.87 0.70 8.00
CA LEU A 18 7.26 1.42 6.88
C LEU A 18 8.12 2.61 6.49
N LEU A 19 8.40 2.70 5.20
CA LEU A 19 9.02 3.84 4.56
C LEU A 19 7.93 4.67 3.89
N LEU A 20 7.81 5.93 4.27
CA LEU A 20 6.85 6.88 3.70
C LEU A 20 7.55 7.85 2.76
N GLY A 21 6.92 8.19 1.65
CA GLY A 21 7.46 9.14 0.70
C GLY A 21 6.37 9.97 0.03
N SER A 22 6.63 11.27 -0.12
CA SER A 22 5.74 12.22 -0.79
C SER A 22 6.42 12.93 -1.95
N PHE A 23 5.61 13.28 -2.94
CA PHE A 23 6.04 14.01 -4.12
C PHE A 23 4.89 14.90 -4.62
N GLY A 24 5.18 16.17 -4.89
CA GLY A 24 4.16 17.11 -5.37
C GLY A 24 2.92 17.23 -4.48
N GLY A 25 3.08 17.18 -3.15
CA GLY A 25 1.97 17.28 -2.20
C GLY A 25 1.08 16.03 -2.13
N LYS A 26 1.56 14.87 -2.59
CA LYS A 26 0.83 13.59 -2.55
C LYS A 26 1.70 12.48 -2.01
N LEU A 27 1.10 11.50 -1.34
CA LEU A 27 1.77 10.27 -0.92
C LEU A 27 2.01 9.38 -2.14
N CYS A 28 3.25 9.00 -2.40
CA CYS A 28 3.63 8.10 -3.50
C CYS A 28 4.34 6.83 -3.02
N LEU A 29 4.72 6.79 -1.77
CA LEU A 29 5.39 5.65 -1.14
C LEU A 29 4.86 5.45 0.28
N CYS A 30 4.40 4.26 0.56
CA CYS A 30 4.20 3.68 1.89
C CYS A 30 4.49 2.19 1.75
N ASP A 31 5.71 1.80 2.03
CA ASP A 31 6.11 0.43 1.77
C ASP A 31 6.93 -0.16 2.91
N TRP A 32 6.89 -1.48 2.99
CA TRP A 32 7.61 -2.23 4.00
C TRP A 32 9.10 -2.26 3.67
N GLN A 33 9.95 -2.08 4.67
CA GLN A 33 11.40 -2.16 4.52
C GLN A 33 11.87 -3.61 4.30
N VAL A 34 11.50 -4.19 3.16
CA VAL A 34 11.97 -5.48 2.67
C VAL A 34 12.89 -5.22 1.48
N GLU A 35 14.19 -5.41 1.65
CA GLU A 35 15.26 -4.97 0.74
C GLU A 35 14.93 -5.14 -0.76
N LYS A 36 14.67 -6.38 -1.18
CA LYS A 36 14.42 -6.66 -2.62
C LYS A 36 13.14 -6.02 -3.18
N HIS A 37 12.15 -5.76 -2.34
CA HIS A 37 10.92 -5.12 -2.76
C HIS A 37 11.11 -3.60 -2.84
N CYS A 38 11.67 -3.01 -1.79
CA CYS A 38 11.98 -1.59 -1.72
C CYS A 38 12.86 -1.13 -2.87
N ASP A 39 13.90 -1.87 -3.23
CA ASP A 39 14.80 -1.51 -4.32
C ASP A 39 14.08 -1.36 -5.66
N ARG A 40 13.20 -2.31 -5.99
CA ARG A 40 12.40 -2.25 -7.23
C ARG A 40 11.44 -1.07 -7.25
N VAL A 41 10.78 -0.82 -6.14
CA VAL A 41 9.84 0.31 -5.99
C VAL A 41 10.60 1.63 -6.10
N ASN A 42 11.69 1.78 -5.35
CA ASN A 42 12.50 2.99 -5.33
C ASN A 42 13.07 3.32 -6.71
N GLN A 43 13.63 2.34 -7.42
CA GLN A 43 14.14 2.52 -8.78
C GLN A 43 13.03 2.96 -9.75
N ARG A 44 11.82 2.39 -9.63
CA ARG A 44 10.68 2.79 -10.45
C ARG A 44 10.26 4.23 -10.16
N LEU A 45 10.14 4.62 -8.88
CA LEU A 45 9.79 5.98 -8.48
C LEU A 45 10.80 7.00 -9.01
N LYS A 46 12.09 6.79 -8.77
CA LYS A 46 13.17 7.66 -9.28
C LYS A 46 13.10 7.83 -10.79
N ARG A 47 12.95 6.74 -11.51
CA ARG A 47 12.93 6.75 -12.98
C ARG A 47 11.72 7.48 -13.56
N ILE A 48 10.52 7.23 -13.02
CA ILE A 48 9.28 7.79 -13.58
C ILE A 48 9.09 9.25 -13.15
N LEU A 49 9.41 9.56 -11.88
CA LEU A 49 9.28 10.91 -11.35
C LEU A 49 10.48 11.82 -11.71
N CYS A 50 11.56 11.25 -12.26
CA CYS A 50 12.82 11.96 -12.51
C CYS A 50 13.31 12.72 -11.26
N ALA A 51 13.21 12.09 -10.09
CA ALA A 51 13.44 12.69 -8.79
C ALA A 51 14.47 11.91 -7.98
N GLU A 52 15.19 12.61 -7.10
CA GLU A 52 16.07 11.99 -6.11
C GLU A 52 15.41 11.96 -4.74
N PHE A 53 15.76 10.94 -3.94
CA PHE A 53 15.28 10.81 -2.57
C PHE A 53 16.03 11.74 -1.63
N GLU A 54 15.29 12.45 -0.79
CA GLU A 54 15.81 13.22 0.33
C GLU A 54 15.15 12.74 1.62
N ILE A 55 15.94 12.51 2.65
CA ILE A 55 15.44 12.17 3.98
C ILE A 55 14.94 13.47 4.64
N SER A 56 13.65 13.70 4.54
CA SER A 56 12.98 14.88 5.12
C SER A 56 11.50 14.58 5.30
N THR A 57 10.83 15.37 6.14
CA THR A 57 9.38 15.28 6.30
C THR A 57 8.63 16.26 5.39
N SER A 58 7.33 16.08 5.32
CA SER A 58 6.39 16.99 4.65
C SER A 58 5.02 16.89 5.34
N GLU A 59 4.17 17.86 5.13
CA GLU A 59 2.79 17.87 5.63
C GLU A 59 2.04 16.56 5.32
N ILE A 60 2.19 16.05 4.09
CA ILE A 60 1.58 14.81 3.65
C ILE A 60 2.16 13.59 4.39
N ILE A 61 3.45 13.56 4.66
CA ILE A 61 4.08 12.47 5.43
C ILE A 61 3.57 12.50 6.88
N GLU A 62 3.52 13.67 7.50
CA GLU A 62 3.04 13.84 8.88
C GLU A 62 1.57 13.42 9.01
N GLU A 63 0.71 13.88 8.10
CA GLU A 63 -0.69 13.48 8.04
C GLU A 63 -0.83 11.96 7.81
N SER A 64 0.01 11.38 6.95
CA SER A 64 0.02 9.93 6.70
C SER A 64 0.39 9.14 7.95
N ILE A 65 1.36 9.61 8.74
CA ILE A 65 1.76 8.99 10.01
C ILE A 65 0.61 9.03 11.02
N GLU A 66 -0.07 10.17 11.14
CA GLU A 66 -1.22 10.33 12.02
C GLU A 66 -2.34 9.36 11.64
N GLN A 67 -2.72 9.32 10.37
CA GLN A 67 -3.74 8.41 9.86
C GLN A 67 -3.37 6.93 10.02
N LEU A 68 -2.09 6.55 9.84
CA LEU A 68 -1.61 5.20 10.11
C LEU A 68 -1.68 4.86 11.60
N ASN A 69 -1.32 5.78 12.49
CA ASN A 69 -1.44 5.57 13.94
C ASN A 69 -2.90 5.32 14.36
N GLU A 70 -3.82 6.10 13.84
CA GLU A 70 -5.27 5.91 14.06
C GLU A 70 -5.76 4.56 13.50
N TYR A 71 -5.28 4.17 12.31
CA TYR A 71 -5.61 2.89 11.69
C TYR A 71 -5.14 1.71 12.55
N PHE A 72 -3.87 1.72 12.99
CA PHE A 72 -3.33 0.67 13.86
C PHE A 72 -3.95 0.66 15.26
N ALA A 73 -4.38 1.82 15.77
CA ALA A 73 -5.16 1.92 17.01
C ALA A 73 -6.61 1.46 16.83
N GLY A 74 -6.99 1.14 15.58
CA GLY A 74 -8.34 0.75 15.26
C GLY A 74 -9.36 1.89 15.22
N GLN A 75 -8.95 3.13 15.20
CA GLN A 75 -9.83 4.31 15.22
C GLN A 75 -10.21 4.78 13.80
N ARG A 76 -9.41 4.43 12.80
CA ARG A 76 -9.61 4.81 11.39
C ARG A 76 -9.83 3.59 10.50
N LYS A 77 -10.76 3.71 9.56
CA LYS A 77 -11.06 2.69 8.55
C LYS A 77 -10.77 3.14 7.12
N GLU A 78 -10.74 4.44 6.88
CA GLU A 78 -10.54 5.06 5.57
C GLU A 78 -9.45 6.12 5.65
N PHE A 79 -8.68 6.26 4.59
CA PHE A 79 -7.62 7.24 4.48
C PHE A 79 -8.04 8.40 3.59
N SER A 80 -7.67 9.64 3.95
CA SER A 80 -8.01 10.86 3.22
C SER A 80 -6.80 11.52 2.55
N VAL A 81 -5.60 11.01 2.79
CA VAL A 81 -4.36 11.55 2.18
C VAL A 81 -4.42 11.41 0.65
N PRO A 82 -4.09 12.44 -0.12
CA PRO A 82 -4.04 12.36 -1.57
C PRO A 82 -2.92 11.41 -2.02
N LEU A 83 -3.25 10.47 -2.90
CA LEU A 83 -2.32 9.44 -3.40
C LEU A 83 -1.82 9.77 -4.79
N LEU A 84 -0.56 9.45 -5.07
CA LEU A 84 0.07 9.50 -6.39
C LEU A 84 0.53 8.10 -6.79
N PHE A 85 -0.23 7.43 -7.64
CA PHE A 85 0.17 6.15 -8.21
C PHE A 85 1.20 6.33 -9.33
N VAL A 86 2.37 5.72 -9.15
CA VAL A 86 3.50 5.78 -10.07
C VAL A 86 3.74 4.40 -10.68
N GLY A 87 3.31 4.20 -11.92
CA GLY A 87 3.40 2.92 -12.60
C GLY A 87 2.77 2.96 -14.00
N THR A 88 2.60 1.78 -14.62
CA THR A 88 1.92 1.64 -15.91
C THR A 88 0.42 1.90 -15.76
N ASP A 89 -0.27 2.16 -16.88
CA ASP A 89 -1.72 2.38 -16.87
C ASP A 89 -2.48 1.16 -16.32
N PHE A 90 -2.04 -0.05 -16.67
CA PHE A 90 -2.60 -1.27 -16.11
C PHE A 90 -2.42 -1.36 -14.58
N GLN A 91 -1.22 -1.07 -14.09
CA GLN A 91 -0.96 -1.03 -12.63
C GLN A 91 -1.85 -0.01 -11.94
N LYS A 92 -1.97 1.20 -12.49
CA LYS A 92 -2.84 2.24 -11.95
C LYS A 92 -4.31 1.81 -11.92
N THR A 93 -4.78 1.10 -12.96
CA THR A 93 -6.14 0.54 -12.99
C THR A 93 -6.35 -0.43 -11.84
N VAL A 94 -5.41 -1.37 -11.62
CA VAL A 94 -5.48 -2.32 -10.50
C VAL A 94 -5.45 -1.58 -9.15
N TRP A 95 -4.54 -0.62 -8.97
CA TRP A 95 -4.42 0.11 -7.69
C TRP A 95 -5.62 1.00 -7.39
N ASN A 96 -6.27 1.60 -8.40
CA ASN A 96 -7.52 2.31 -8.21
C ASN A 96 -8.67 1.36 -7.82
N GLU A 97 -8.67 0.12 -8.32
CA GLU A 97 -9.66 -0.88 -7.92
C GLU A 97 -9.47 -1.32 -6.45
N LEU A 98 -8.20 -1.37 -5.96
CA LEU A 98 -7.92 -1.66 -4.56
C LEU A 98 -8.64 -0.69 -3.61
N LEU A 99 -8.72 0.59 -3.96
CA LEU A 99 -9.36 1.62 -3.13
C LEU A 99 -10.85 1.38 -2.91
N LYS A 100 -11.48 0.57 -3.75
CA LYS A 100 -12.90 0.22 -3.64
C LYS A 100 -13.17 -0.95 -2.70
N ILE A 101 -12.14 -1.68 -2.26
CA ILE A 101 -12.31 -2.79 -1.33
C ILE A 101 -12.50 -2.23 0.09
N PRO A 102 -13.68 -2.42 0.72
CA PRO A 102 -13.93 -1.85 2.02
C PRO A 102 -13.06 -2.45 3.12
N PHE A 103 -12.89 -1.71 4.21
CA PHE A 103 -12.25 -2.19 5.44
C PHE A 103 -12.91 -3.49 5.94
N GLY A 104 -12.10 -4.49 6.29
CA GLY A 104 -12.55 -5.78 6.77
C GLY A 104 -13.18 -6.68 5.70
N ARG A 105 -13.05 -6.32 4.42
CA ARG A 105 -13.47 -7.16 3.30
C ARG A 105 -12.27 -7.60 2.48
N THR A 106 -12.39 -8.76 1.88
CA THR A 106 -11.38 -9.32 0.97
C THR A 106 -11.97 -9.56 -0.40
N MET A 107 -11.12 -9.59 -1.41
CA MET A 107 -11.45 -9.90 -2.79
C MET A 107 -10.41 -10.87 -3.34
N SER A 108 -10.81 -11.82 -4.18
CA SER A 108 -9.84 -12.68 -4.86
C SER A 108 -9.22 -11.98 -6.07
N TYR A 109 -8.01 -12.42 -6.48
CA TYR A 109 -7.38 -11.92 -7.71
C TYR A 109 -8.27 -12.13 -8.94
N GLY A 110 -9.03 -13.23 -8.98
CA GLY A 110 -9.97 -13.52 -10.07
C GLY A 110 -11.16 -12.57 -10.09
N GLU A 111 -11.72 -12.21 -8.94
CA GLU A 111 -12.78 -11.19 -8.83
C GLU A 111 -12.27 -9.83 -9.28
N MET A 112 -11.09 -9.43 -8.82
CA MET A 112 -10.47 -8.18 -9.24
C MET A 112 -10.23 -8.13 -10.76
N ALA A 113 -9.77 -9.22 -11.36
CA ALA A 113 -9.59 -9.31 -12.82
C ALA A 113 -10.90 -9.13 -13.56
N ARG A 114 -12.00 -9.69 -13.05
CA ARG A 114 -13.35 -9.48 -13.62
C ARG A 114 -13.82 -8.03 -13.46
N HIS A 115 -13.60 -7.42 -12.30
CA HIS A 115 -13.99 -6.04 -12.01
C HIS A 115 -13.33 -5.02 -12.96
N ILE A 116 -12.06 -5.24 -13.30
CA ILE A 116 -11.35 -4.39 -14.28
C ILE A 116 -11.64 -4.77 -15.74
N GLY A 117 -12.57 -5.70 -15.99
CA GLY A 117 -12.95 -6.12 -17.35
C GLY A 117 -11.93 -7.03 -18.05
N MET A 118 -10.99 -7.63 -17.31
CA MET A 118 -9.91 -8.47 -17.87
C MET A 118 -9.85 -9.83 -17.16
N PRO A 119 -10.88 -10.69 -17.26
CA PRO A 119 -10.98 -11.93 -16.47
C PRO A 119 -9.82 -12.91 -16.69
N GLN A 120 -9.14 -12.83 -17.84
CA GLN A 120 -7.97 -13.66 -18.17
C GLN A 120 -6.66 -13.13 -17.57
N ALA A 121 -6.66 -11.91 -17.04
CA ALA A 121 -5.45 -11.23 -16.56
C ALA A 121 -5.11 -11.50 -15.10
N VAL A 122 -5.59 -12.59 -14.48
CA VAL A 122 -5.44 -12.87 -13.04
C VAL A 122 -3.98 -12.81 -12.57
N ARG A 123 -3.04 -13.39 -13.35
CA ARG A 123 -1.61 -13.34 -13.03
C ARG A 123 -1.04 -11.93 -13.14
N ALA A 124 -1.45 -11.17 -14.14
CA ALA A 124 -1.02 -9.78 -14.32
C ALA A 124 -1.56 -8.90 -13.18
N VAL A 125 -2.80 -9.13 -12.75
CA VAL A 125 -3.41 -8.46 -11.58
C VAL A 125 -2.61 -8.77 -10.31
N ALA A 126 -2.25 -10.03 -10.08
CA ALA A 126 -1.45 -10.43 -8.92
C ALA A 126 -0.07 -9.73 -8.93
N ASN A 127 0.57 -9.66 -10.10
CA ASN A 127 1.85 -8.95 -10.25
C ASN A 127 1.70 -7.43 -10.01
N ALA A 128 0.67 -6.81 -10.54
CA ALA A 128 0.37 -5.39 -10.31
C ALA A 128 0.06 -5.11 -8.83
N ASN A 129 -0.70 -5.99 -8.18
CA ASN A 129 -0.98 -5.92 -6.74
C ASN A 129 0.32 -5.98 -5.92
N GLY A 130 1.22 -6.92 -6.24
CA GLY A 130 2.53 -7.05 -5.61
C GLY A 130 3.49 -5.89 -5.91
N ALA A 131 3.25 -5.10 -6.96
CA ALA A 131 4.06 -3.92 -7.32
C ALA A 131 3.54 -2.62 -6.68
N ASN A 132 2.50 -2.68 -5.86
CA ASN A 132 1.95 -1.50 -5.17
C ASN A 132 3.01 -0.85 -4.26
N SER A 133 3.22 0.46 -4.44
CA SER A 133 4.16 1.25 -3.64
C SER A 133 3.53 1.97 -2.46
N ILE A 134 2.19 1.90 -2.32
CA ILE A 134 1.45 2.62 -1.29
C ILE A 134 0.64 1.61 -0.47
N SER A 135 1.36 0.71 0.20
CA SER A 135 0.76 -0.33 1.06
C SER A 135 -0.13 0.28 2.14
N ILE A 136 -1.18 -0.41 2.53
CA ILE A 136 -2.18 -0.02 3.54
C ILE A 136 -3.15 1.05 3.00
N PHE A 137 -2.67 2.21 2.53
CA PHE A 137 -3.51 3.24 1.93
C PHE A 137 -4.22 2.72 0.67
N ALA A 138 -3.49 2.05 -0.22
CA ALA A 138 -4.05 1.23 -1.28
C ALA A 138 -4.00 -0.24 -0.80
N PRO A 139 -5.13 -0.82 -0.38
CA PRO A 139 -5.14 -2.01 0.49
C PRO A 139 -4.89 -3.33 -0.27
N CYS A 140 -3.69 -3.49 -0.84
CA CYS A 140 -3.30 -4.70 -1.55
C CYS A 140 -3.29 -5.96 -0.66
N HIS A 141 -3.24 -5.80 0.67
CA HIS A 141 -3.38 -6.89 1.64
C HIS A 141 -4.79 -7.52 1.62
N ARG A 142 -5.83 -6.79 1.17
CA ARG A 142 -7.21 -7.29 1.06
C ARG A 142 -7.43 -8.20 -0.14
N VAL A 143 -6.45 -8.34 -1.05
CA VAL A 143 -6.54 -9.25 -2.19
C VAL A 143 -5.86 -10.56 -1.85
N ILE A 144 -6.60 -11.68 -2.00
CA ILE A 144 -6.20 -13.02 -1.57
C ILE A 144 -6.39 -14.04 -2.70
N GLY A 145 -5.93 -15.26 -2.51
CA GLY A 145 -6.21 -16.36 -3.44
C GLY A 145 -7.71 -16.74 -3.47
N SER A 146 -8.17 -17.35 -4.55
CA SER A 146 -9.56 -17.82 -4.66
C SER A 146 -9.89 -18.95 -3.68
N ASP A 147 -8.89 -19.65 -3.19
CA ASP A 147 -8.94 -20.66 -2.14
C ASP A 147 -8.76 -20.07 -0.72
N HIS A 148 -8.85 -18.74 -0.60
CA HIS A 148 -8.58 -17.96 0.61
C HIS A 148 -7.12 -18.03 1.10
N SER A 149 -6.20 -18.57 0.31
CA SER A 149 -4.79 -18.59 0.66
C SER A 149 -4.18 -17.18 0.64
N LEU A 150 -3.28 -16.93 1.60
CA LEU A 150 -2.50 -15.71 1.62
C LEU A 150 -1.30 -15.88 0.69
N THR A 151 -1.29 -15.14 -0.40
CA THR A 151 -0.22 -15.15 -1.39
C THR A 151 0.28 -13.74 -1.65
N GLY A 152 1.55 -13.62 -1.98
CA GLY A 152 2.22 -12.44 -2.51
C GLY A 152 1.89 -11.11 -1.81
N TYR A 153 2.78 -10.65 -0.92
CA TYR A 153 2.67 -9.34 -0.29
C TYR A 153 4.07 -8.73 -0.12
N GLY A 154 4.23 -7.44 -0.43
CA GLY A 154 5.51 -6.74 -0.35
C GLY A 154 6.13 -6.77 1.05
N GLY A 155 5.33 -6.64 2.08
CA GLY A 155 5.73 -6.74 3.48
C GLY A 155 5.86 -8.16 4.04
N GLY A 156 5.65 -9.19 3.20
CA GLY A 156 5.63 -10.58 3.65
C GLY A 156 4.26 -11.05 4.17
N LEU A 157 4.07 -12.35 4.25
CA LEU A 157 2.78 -12.95 4.61
C LEU A 157 2.38 -12.71 6.07
N SER A 158 3.34 -12.54 6.97
CA SER A 158 3.07 -12.20 8.38
C SER A 158 2.44 -10.81 8.52
N ALA A 159 2.95 -9.82 7.79
CA ALA A 159 2.38 -8.48 7.76
C ALA A 159 0.99 -8.48 7.12
N LYS A 160 0.78 -9.23 6.03
CA LYS A 160 -0.53 -9.38 5.40
C LYS A 160 -1.56 -9.98 6.35
N ARG A 161 -1.19 -11.06 7.04
CA ARG A 161 -2.05 -11.71 8.05
C ARG A 161 -2.41 -10.75 9.16
N PHE A 162 -1.42 -10.06 9.72
CA PHE A 162 -1.64 -9.09 10.79
C PHE A 162 -2.64 -7.99 10.38
N LEU A 163 -2.52 -7.42 9.18
CA LEU A 163 -3.44 -6.40 8.68
C LEU A 163 -4.87 -6.95 8.52
N LEU A 164 -5.02 -8.14 7.97
CA LEU A 164 -6.32 -8.79 7.82
C LEU A 164 -6.97 -9.11 9.17
N GLU A 165 -6.19 -9.58 10.14
CA GLU A 165 -6.66 -9.82 11.51
C GLU A 165 -7.06 -8.52 12.19
N LEU A 166 -6.27 -7.46 12.06
CA LEU A 166 -6.59 -6.12 12.58
C LEU A 166 -7.94 -5.61 12.04
N GLU A 167 -8.21 -5.85 10.76
CA GLU A 167 -9.44 -5.41 10.12
C GLU A 167 -10.65 -6.32 10.40
N SER A 168 -10.43 -7.58 10.78
CA SER A 168 -11.49 -8.55 11.04
C SER A 168 -11.99 -8.54 12.49
N GLN A 169 -11.27 -7.93 13.43
CA GLN A 169 -11.63 -7.92 14.83
C GLN A 169 -12.92 -7.10 15.07
N PRO A 170 -13.97 -7.71 15.69
CA PRO A 170 -15.10 -6.93 16.17
C PRO A 170 -14.60 -6.01 17.28
N ARG A 171 -14.71 -4.70 17.09
CA ARG A 171 -14.36 -3.73 18.12
C ARG A 171 -15.37 -3.82 19.25
N LEU A 172 -14.89 -4.13 20.44
CA LEU A 172 -15.62 -3.79 21.65
C LEU A 172 -15.76 -2.26 21.67
N MET A 173 -16.99 -1.77 21.43
CA MET A 173 -17.33 -0.40 21.77
C MET A 173 -17.23 -0.28 23.29
N LEU A 174 -16.21 0.40 23.77
CA LEU A 174 -16.14 0.90 25.13
C LEU A 174 -16.85 2.24 25.19
#